data_eb4b03526b7064e2900b66ec903e2217
#
_entry.id   eb4b03526b7064e2900b66ec903e2217
#
_cell.length_a   1.000
_cell.length_b   1.000
_cell.length_c   1.000
_cell.angle_alpha   90.00
_cell.angle_beta   90.00
_cell.angle_gamma   90.00
#
_symmetry.space_group_name_H-M   'P 1'
#
loop_
_entity.id
_entity.type
_entity.pdbx_description
1 polymer ?
#
loop_
_entity_poly.entity_id
_entity_poly.type
_entity_poly.pdbx_seq_one_letter_code
_entity_poly.pdbx_strand_id
1 'polypeptide(L)'
;MKQILVPTVFFTCANNAVDFAVQSAKILPLEITILHAFEVKGNINTDYMGVNKEFNQSLLDEVENKLSQPKSIIEETEGVIVTTYIFKGTVNEAILQTAEDKNIDLIVMGTLGASGIKEKLWGSKTAAVIGNSKVPVMVIPYEYEWKKPKKVLVATNHFEKEPAILDFLFKLADLYMAQVHVAVFTDEDDDKAVTFLEHTRKTPQYEKMLKEQYKVDTLTVTNLFGKEFDETLEDYIRQNEIDILVMVAYQRKLLDRIFHPSMTKRMSYHTKIPLLAIPAKN
;
A
#
# COMPACT_ATOMS: atom_id res chain seq x y z
N MET A 1 -7.46 -9.37 9.44
CA MET A 1 -6.16 -8.73 9.29
C MET A 1 -5.49 -8.75 10.65
N LYS A 2 -4.33 -9.42 10.73
CA LYS A 2 -3.54 -9.51 11.97
C LYS A 2 -2.04 -9.36 11.69
N GLN A 3 -1.56 -9.87 10.55
CA GLN A 3 -0.14 -9.92 10.20
C GLN A 3 0.22 -8.82 9.19
N ILE A 4 1.12 -7.93 9.59
CA ILE A 4 1.64 -6.86 8.73
C ILE A 4 3.12 -7.11 8.44
N LEU A 5 3.51 -6.98 7.16
CA LEU A 5 4.89 -7.02 6.72
C LEU A 5 5.37 -5.60 6.39
N VAL A 6 6.48 -5.18 6.99
CA VAL A 6 7.09 -3.87 6.73
C VAL A 6 8.52 -4.07 6.22
N PRO A 7 8.74 -3.98 4.90
CA PRO A 7 10.09 -4.02 4.35
C PRO A 7 10.86 -2.75 4.72
N THR A 8 12.08 -2.90 5.17
CA THR A 8 12.98 -1.78 5.52
C THR A 8 14.31 -1.86 4.78
N VAL A 9 14.84 -0.69 4.46
CA VAL A 9 16.18 -0.50 3.88
C VAL A 9 17.07 0.37 4.78
N PHE A 10 16.69 0.55 6.05
CA PHE A 10 17.37 1.39 7.07
C PHE A 10 17.51 2.88 6.72
N PHE A 11 16.76 3.39 5.75
CA PHE A 11 16.73 4.80 5.40
C PHE A 11 15.44 5.47 5.90
N THR A 12 15.49 6.78 6.05
CA THR A 12 14.39 7.61 6.58
C THR A 12 13.04 7.39 5.91
N CYS A 13 13.02 7.03 4.63
CA CYS A 13 11.78 6.73 3.91
C CYS A 13 11.09 5.42 4.34
N ALA A 14 11.84 4.47 4.90
CA ALA A 14 11.25 3.27 5.50
C ALA A 14 10.65 3.56 6.87
N ASN A 15 11.13 4.62 7.55
CA ASN A 15 10.67 4.97 8.88
C ASN A 15 9.20 5.36 8.90
N ASN A 16 8.69 6.08 7.88
CA ASN A 16 7.27 6.44 7.81
C ASN A 16 6.37 5.21 7.68
N ALA A 17 6.80 4.18 6.94
CA ALA A 17 6.06 2.93 6.83
C ALA A 17 6.09 2.15 8.15
N VAL A 18 7.24 2.12 8.84
CA VAL A 18 7.38 1.53 10.17
C VAL A 18 6.53 2.29 11.17
N ASP A 19 6.61 3.63 11.20
CA ASP A 19 5.80 4.46 12.09
C ASP A 19 4.31 4.23 11.85
N PHE A 20 3.85 4.25 10.59
CA PHE A 20 2.46 3.95 10.26
C PHE A 20 2.02 2.59 10.81
N ALA A 21 2.83 1.54 10.65
CA ALA A 21 2.50 0.21 11.13
C ALA A 21 2.47 0.16 12.67
N VAL A 22 3.46 0.76 13.34
CA VAL A 22 3.57 0.81 14.80
C VAL A 22 2.40 1.58 15.41
N GLN A 23 2.11 2.79 14.94
CA GLN A 23 1.00 3.59 15.44
C GLN A 23 -0.36 2.91 15.17
N SER A 24 -0.49 2.21 14.05
CA SER A 24 -1.68 1.40 13.77
C SER A 24 -1.78 0.22 14.75
N ALA A 25 -0.69 -0.46 15.05
CA ALA A 25 -0.67 -1.60 15.99
C ALA A 25 -0.97 -1.19 17.45
N LYS A 26 -0.76 0.07 17.83
CA LYS A 26 -1.17 0.58 19.16
C LYS A 26 -2.69 0.62 19.35
N ILE A 27 -3.43 0.73 18.26
CA ILE A 27 -4.90 0.86 18.29
C ILE A 27 -5.62 -0.33 17.68
N LEU A 28 -4.91 -1.20 16.99
CA LEU A 28 -5.45 -2.39 16.30
C LEU A 28 -4.71 -3.65 16.74
N PRO A 29 -5.35 -4.81 16.80
CA PRO A 29 -4.70 -6.07 17.16
C PRO A 29 -3.83 -6.59 15.99
N LEU A 30 -2.70 -5.94 15.74
CA LEU A 30 -1.80 -6.22 14.64
C LEU A 30 -0.45 -6.73 15.16
N GLU A 31 0.13 -7.68 14.46
CA GLU A 31 1.48 -8.18 14.64
C GLU A 31 2.35 -7.70 13.48
N ILE A 32 3.50 -7.13 13.80
CA ILE A 32 4.40 -6.52 12.81
C ILE A 32 5.61 -7.40 12.58
N THR A 33 5.89 -7.71 11.31
CA THR A 33 7.17 -8.28 10.90
C THR A 33 7.94 -7.25 10.09
N ILE A 34 9.09 -6.80 10.61
CA ILE A 34 10.03 -5.95 9.87
C ILE A 34 10.95 -6.86 9.06
N LEU A 35 10.95 -6.67 7.74
CA LEU A 35 11.74 -7.45 6.79
C LEU A 35 12.90 -6.65 6.25
N HIS A 36 14.09 -7.22 6.32
CA HIS A 36 15.24 -6.73 5.57
C HIS A 36 15.71 -7.75 4.56
N ALA A 37 15.84 -7.33 3.29
CA ALA A 37 16.42 -8.14 2.23
C ALA A 37 17.90 -7.79 2.03
N PHE A 38 18.72 -8.79 1.93
CA PHE A 38 20.14 -8.62 1.68
C PHE A 38 20.62 -9.49 0.52
N GLU A 39 21.27 -8.88 -0.45
CA GLU A 39 21.81 -9.56 -1.62
C GLU A 39 23.26 -9.98 -1.36
N VAL A 40 23.54 -11.27 -1.49
CA VAL A 40 24.91 -11.77 -1.47
C VAL A 40 25.57 -11.49 -2.82
N LYS A 41 26.52 -10.57 -2.83
CA LYS A 41 27.37 -10.36 -4.00
C LYS A 41 28.47 -11.43 -4.04
N GLY A 42 28.33 -12.43 -4.87
CA GLY A 42 29.36 -13.43 -5.09
C GLY A 42 28.94 -14.46 -6.14
N ASN A 43 29.84 -14.78 -7.04
CA ASN A 43 29.66 -15.90 -7.96
C ASN A 43 29.91 -17.20 -7.19
N ILE A 44 29.00 -18.15 -7.28
CA ILE A 44 29.07 -19.48 -6.63
C ILE A 44 30.40 -20.21 -6.97
N ASN A 45 31.07 -19.79 -8.04
CA ASN A 45 32.32 -20.38 -8.53
C ASN A 45 33.60 -19.81 -7.89
N THR A 46 33.53 -18.81 -6.99
CA THR A 46 34.75 -18.21 -6.38
C THR A 46 34.91 -18.56 -4.91
N ASP A 47 34.24 -19.58 -4.42
CA ASP A 47 34.30 -20.02 -3.02
C ASP A 47 35.59 -20.85 -2.69
N TYR A 48 36.68 -20.53 -3.37
CA TYR A 48 37.93 -21.31 -3.26
C TYR A 48 38.72 -21.03 -1.97
N MET A 49 38.34 -20.07 -1.15
CA MET A 49 39.09 -19.71 0.07
C MET A 49 38.30 -19.37 1.35
N GLY A 50 37.01 -19.71 1.46
CA GLY A 50 36.27 -19.39 2.71
C GLY A 50 36.01 -17.90 2.95
N VAL A 51 36.68 -16.99 2.23
CA VAL A 51 36.59 -15.53 2.38
C VAL A 51 35.17 -15.02 2.17
N ASN A 52 34.41 -15.65 1.26
CA ASN A 52 33.00 -15.26 1.04
C ASN A 52 32.07 -15.69 2.18
N LYS A 53 32.38 -16.72 2.93
CA LYS A 53 31.57 -17.21 4.04
C LYS A 53 31.70 -16.29 5.26
N GLU A 54 32.93 -15.92 5.62
CA GLU A 54 33.20 -14.99 6.72
C GLU A 54 32.65 -13.59 6.42
N PHE A 55 32.83 -13.11 5.18
CA PHE A 55 32.27 -11.84 4.72
C PHE A 55 30.75 -11.82 4.77
N ASN A 56 30.12 -12.89 4.28
CA ASN A 56 28.65 -13.01 4.32
C ASN A 56 28.12 -13.11 5.74
N GLN A 57 28.85 -13.79 6.65
CA GLN A 57 28.49 -13.86 8.05
C GLN A 57 28.62 -12.48 8.72
N SER A 58 29.69 -11.75 8.48
CA SER A 58 29.87 -10.39 8.98
C SER A 58 28.78 -9.42 8.51
N LEU A 59 28.34 -9.56 7.24
CA LEU A 59 27.19 -8.78 6.73
C LEU A 59 25.88 -9.15 7.43
N LEU A 60 25.65 -10.43 7.68
CA LEU A 60 24.45 -10.87 8.44
C LEU A 60 24.45 -10.30 9.85
N ASP A 61 25.59 -10.42 10.54
CA ASP A 61 25.74 -9.90 11.90
C ASP A 61 25.52 -8.38 11.95
N GLU A 62 26.00 -7.65 10.95
CA GLU A 62 25.76 -6.20 10.80
C GLU A 62 24.27 -5.88 10.60
N VAL A 63 23.58 -6.65 9.75
CA VAL A 63 22.15 -6.48 9.48
C VAL A 63 21.33 -6.83 10.72
N GLU A 64 21.65 -7.92 11.42
CA GLU A 64 21.00 -8.29 12.68
C GLU A 64 21.15 -7.19 13.73
N ASN A 65 22.34 -6.64 13.89
CA ASN A 65 22.59 -5.53 14.81
C ASN A 65 21.80 -4.27 14.41
N LYS A 66 21.72 -3.97 13.11
CA LYS A 66 20.94 -2.83 12.61
C LYS A 66 19.43 -3.01 12.78
N LEU A 67 18.93 -4.23 12.82
CA LEU A 67 17.51 -4.53 13.06
C LEU A 67 17.17 -4.59 14.55
N SER A 68 18.10 -5.03 15.39
CA SER A 68 17.87 -5.19 16.82
C SER A 68 17.62 -3.84 17.52
N GLN A 69 18.35 -2.78 17.13
CA GLN A 69 18.19 -1.46 17.74
C GLN A 69 16.78 -0.86 17.50
N PRO A 70 16.29 -0.73 16.24
CA PRO A 70 14.92 -0.24 16.00
C PRO A 70 13.86 -1.11 16.67
N LYS A 71 14.05 -2.42 16.69
CA LYS A 71 13.14 -3.33 17.38
C LYS A 71 13.06 -3.00 18.88
N SER A 72 14.19 -2.95 19.58
CA SER A 72 14.22 -2.64 21.01
C SER A 72 13.62 -1.27 21.31
N ILE A 73 13.91 -0.26 20.50
CA ILE A 73 13.34 1.08 20.66
C ILE A 73 11.81 1.02 20.52
N ILE A 74 11.27 0.38 19.50
CA ILE A 74 9.83 0.27 19.28
C ILE A 74 9.17 -0.47 20.47
N GLU A 75 9.74 -1.60 20.90
CA GLU A 75 9.19 -2.39 22.00
C GLU A 75 9.21 -1.62 23.33
N GLU A 76 10.28 -0.88 23.61
CA GLU A 76 10.46 -0.11 24.85
C GLU A 76 9.63 1.19 24.87
N THR A 77 9.60 1.93 23.73
CA THR A 77 8.96 3.26 23.70
C THR A 77 7.50 3.23 23.31
N GLU A 78 7.11 2.30 22.43
CA GLU A 78 5.77 2.24 21.86
C GLU A 78 4.93 1.09 22.45
N GLY A 79 5.55 0.13 23.13
CA GLY A 79 4.90 -1.04 23.69
C GLY A 79 4.33 -2.01 22.64
N VAL A 80 4.86 -1.96 21.42
CA VAL A 80 4.43 -2.79 20.29
C VAL A 80 5.44 -3.89 20.04
N ILE A 81 5.01 -5.15 20.09
CA ILE A 81 5.86 -6.31 19.80
C ILE A 81 6.14 -6.39 18.30
N VAL A 82 7.42 -6.49 17.96
CA VAL A 82 7.89 -6.54 16.58
C VAL A 82 8.76 -7.77 16.35
N THR A 83 8.45 -8.53 15.31
CA THR A 83 9.31 -9.61 14.82
C THR A 83 10.21 -9.07 13.70
N THR A 84 11.49 -9.42 13.72
CA THR A 84 12.42 -9.10 12.62
C THR A 84 12.69 -10.33 11.77
N TYR A 85 12.82 -10.13 10.48
CA TYR A 85 13.13 -11.19 9.53
C TYR A 85 14.15 -10.72 8.49
N ILE A 86 15.18 -11.53 8.26
CA ILE A 86 16.21 -11.28 7.26
C ILE A 86 16.04 -12.29 6.14
N PHE A 87 15.96 -11.79 4.92
CA PHE A 87 15.82 -12.61 3.73
C PHE A 87 17.06 -12.46 2.84
N LYS A 88 17.60 -13.59 2.40
CA LYS A 88 18.72 -13.62 1.46
C LYS A 88 18.20 -13.65 0.03
N GLY A 89 18.27 -12.53 -0.69
CA GLY A 89 17.79 -12.39 -2.05
C GLY A 89 17.43 -10.96 -2.39
N THR A 90 16.78 -10.75 -3.51
CA THR A 90 16.33 -9.43 -3.93
C THR A 90 15.17 -8.92 -3.06
N VAL A 91 15.02 -7.60 -2.98
CA VAL A 91 13.94 -6.98 -2.17
C VAL A 91 12.55 -7.46 -2.59
N ASN A 92 12.31 -7.58 -3.90
CA ASN A 92 11.00 -8.00 -4.41
C ASN A 92 10.70 -9.47 -4.06
N GLU A 93 11.67 -10.36 -4.25
CA GLU A 93 11.55 -11.77 -3.85
C GLU A 93 11.29 -11.89 -2.35
N ALA A 94 12.08 -11.18 -1.54
CA ALA A 94 11.95 -11.18 -0.09
C ALA A 94 10.55 -10.80 0.36
N ILE A 95 9.99 -9.71 -0.20
CA ILE A 95 8.65 -9.23 0.16
C ILE A 95 7.58 -10.24 -0.24
N LEU A 96 7.59 -10.67 -1.51
CA LEU A 96 6.54 -11.53 -2.05
C LEU A 96 6.56 -12.92 -1.41
N GLN A 97 7.75 -13.52 -1.26
CA GLN A 97 7.88 -14.83 -0.65
C GLN A 97 7.56 -14.80 0.85
N THR A 98 8.06 -13.80 1.58
CA THR A 98 7.74 -13.66 3.02
C THR A 98 6.24 -13.44 3.23
N ALA A 99 5.58 -12.67 2.35
CA ALA A 99 4.14 -12.46 2.44
C ALA A 99 3.35 -13.76 2.30
N GLU A 100 3.80 -14.67 1.43
CA GLU A 100 3.18 -15.98 1.24
C GLU A 100 3.51 -16.94 2.40
N ASP A 101 4.79 -17.08 2.75
CA ASP A 101 5.28 -18.05 3.76
C ASP A 101 4.74 -17.75 5.17
N LYS A 102 4.55 -16.48 5.51
CA LYS A 102 4.08 -16.03 6.83
C LYS A 102 2.59 -15.66 6.87
N ASN A 103 1.85 -15.93 5.80
CA ASN A 103 0.42 -15.60 5.69
C ASN A 103 0.14 -14.13 6.05
N ILE A 104 0.89 -13.23 5.46
CA ILE A 104 0.75 -11.79 5.68
C ILE A 104 -0.59 -11.31 5.12
N ASP A 105 -1.29 -10.48 5.88
CA ASP A 105 -2.57 -9.88 5.47
C ASP A 105 -2.37 -8.54 4.72
N LEU A 106 -1.29 -7.81 5.04
CA LEU A 106 -1.04 -6.48 4.51
C LEU A 106 0.48 -6.21 4.46
N ILE A 107 0.96 -5.72 3.32
CA ILE A 107 2.31 -5.18 3.17
C ILE A 107 2.22 -3.66 3.36
N VAL A 108 3.07 -3.07 4.21
CA VAL A 108 3.17 -1.62 4.40
C VAL A 108 4.55 -1.16 3.99
N MET A 109 4.66 -0.31 3.00
CA MET A 109 5.96 0.14 2.48
C MET A 109 5.96 1.63 2.12
N GLY A 110 7.14 2.25 2.19
CA GLY A 110 7.34 3.65 1.81
C GLY A 110 7.39 3.86 0.30
N THR A 111 7.17 5.08 -0.14
CA THR A 111 7.21 5.47 -1.56
C THR A 111 8.61 5.55 -2.14
N LEU A 112 9.61 5.96 -1.35
CA LEU A 112 10.99 6.16 -1.80
C LEU A 112 11.88 4.96 -1.48
N GLY A 113 12.69 4.54 -2.43
CA GLY A 113 13.80 3.61 -2.20
C GLY A 113 15.08 4.35 -1.78
N ALA A 114 16.17 3.59 -1.64
CA ALA A 114 17.49 4.09 -1.23
C ALA A 114 18.08 5.24 -2.09
N SER A 115 17.54 5.47 -3.29
CA SER A 115 18.01 6.52 -4.20
C SER A 115 17.51 7.93 -3.88
N GLY A 116 16.53 8.09 -2.98
CA GLY A 116 16.09 9.40 -2.47
C GLY A 116 15.59 10.41 -3.51
N ILE A 117 15.30 9.97 -4.75
CA ILE A 117 14.86 10.87 -5.83
C ILE A 117 13.40 11.28 -5.55
N LYS A 118 13.24 12.53 -5.13
CA LYS A 118 11.96 13.13 -4.74
C LYS A 118 10.94 13.29 -5.88
N GLU A 119 11.38 13.20 -7.14
CA GLU A 119 10.56 13.49 -8.31
C GLU A 119 9.74 12.29 -8.82
N LYS A 120 9.95 11.10 -8.29
CA LYS A 120 9.18 9.90 -8.66
C LYS A 120 8.31 9.48 -7.49
N LEU A 121 7.03 9.59 -7.67
CA LEU A 121 5.98 9.26 -6.72
C LEU A 121 6.11 7.91 -6.05
N TRP A 122 6.56 6.91 -6.79
CA TRP A 122 6.67 5.53 -6.33
C TRP A 122 7.96 4.94 -6.85
N GLY A 123 8.75 4.38 -5.96
CA GLY A 123 9.96 3.67 -6.36
C GLY A 123 9.60 2.47 -7.25
N SER A 124 10.48 2.14 -8.17
CA SER A 124 10.32 0.97 -9.05
C SER A 124 10.06 -0.34 -8.27
N LYS A 125 10.59 -0.44 -7.05
CA LYS A 125 10.37 -1.59 -6.14
C LYS A 125 8.92 -1.63 -5.64
N THR A 126 8.36 -0.50 -5.20
CA THR A 126 6.98 -0.39 -4.75
C THR A 126 6.01 -0.76 -5.87
N ALA A 127 6.26 -0.23 -7.07
CA ALA A 127 5.50 -0.56 -8.26
C ALA A 127 5.54 -2.06 -8.58
N ALA A 128 6.71 -2.67 -8.53
CA ALA A 128 6.86 -4.09 -8.80
C ALA A 128 6.17 -4.96 -7.74
N VAL A 129 6.21 -4.56 -6.46
CA VAL A 129 5.50 -5.27 -5.39
C VAL A 129 3.99 -5.20 -5.59
N ILE A 130 3.42 -4.01 -5.85
CA ILE A 130 1.98 -3.85 -6.12
C ILE A 130 1.54 -4.73 -7.30
N GLY A 131 2.34 -4.74 -8.37
CA GLY A 131 2.00 -5.49 -9.60
C GLY A 131 2.06 -7.01 -9.48
N ASN A 132 2.76 -7.53 -8.46
CA ASN A 132 2.97 -8.97 -8.30
C ASN A 132 2.45 -9.50 -6.95
N SER A 133 2.02 -8.65 -6.04
CA SER A 133 1.51 -9.06 -4.75
C SER A 133 0.15 -9.75 -4.86
N LYS A 134 -0.02 -10.82 -4.10
CA LYS A 134 -1.31 -11.50 -3.89
C LYS A 134 -2.08 -10.93 -2.69
N VAL A 135 -1.43 -10.10 -1.89
CA VAL A 135 -2.02 -9.44 -0.72
C VAL A 135 -2.01 -7.92 -0.90
N PRO A 136 -2.91 -7.17 -0.24
CA PRO A 136 -2.95 -5.73 -0.32
C PRO A 136 -1.63 -5.08 0.08
N VAL A 137 -1.33 -3.95 -0.58
CA VAL A 137 -0.11 -3.16 -0.35
C VAL A 137 -0.50 -1.73 0.03
N MET A 138 -0.16 -1.33 1.25
CA MET A 138 -0.30 0.04 1.73
C MET A 138 0.99 0.80 1.46
N VAL A 139 0.90 1.88 0.73
CA VAL A 139 2.05 2.72 0.38
C VAL A 139 1.97 4.02 1.16
N ILE A 140 3.00 4.30 1.93
CA ILE A 140 3.07 5.47 2.81
C ILE A 140 3.93 6.55 2.15
N PRO A 141 3.41 7.77 1.96
CA PRO A 141 4.18 8.89 1.43
C PRO A 141 5.37 9.25 2.32
N TYR A 142 6.44 9.77 1.71
CA TYR A 142 7.70 10.08 2.40
C TYR A 142 7.53 11.08 3.56
N GLU A 143 6.68 12.08 3.40
CA GLU A 143 6.45 13.13 4.40
C GLU A 143 5.15 12.91 5.19
N TYR A 144 4.60 11.69 5.17
CA TYR A 144 3.36 11.40 5.86
C TYR A 144 3.59 11.36 7.38
N GLU A 145 2.87 12.19 8.10
CA GLU A 145 2.76 12.13 9.54
C GLU A 145 1.51 11.33 9.92
N TRP A 146 1.70 10.34 10.78
CA TRP A 146 0.61 9.45 11.13
C TRP A 146 -0.53 10.18 11.84
N LYS A 147 -1.73 9.90 11.41
CA LYS A 147 -2.98 10.24 12.08
C LYS A 147 -3.93 9.06 11.95
N LYS A 148 -4.77 8.84 12.98
CA LYS A 148 -5.78 7.79 12.91
C LYS A 148 -6.72 8.06 11.73
N PRO A 149 -6.81 7.14 10.74
CA PRO A 149 -7.69 7.32 9.60
C PRO A 149 -9.17 7.42 10.03
N LYS A 150 -9.88 8.38 9.51
CA LYS A 150 -11.32 8.60 9.75
C LYS A 150 -12.16 8.42 8.49
N LYS A 151 -11.56 8.60 7.31
CA LYS A 151 -12.24 8.50 6.02
C LYS A 151 -11.37 7.74 5.03
N VAL A 152 -11.96 6.72 4.42
CA VAL A 152 -11.32 5.87 3.40
C VAL A 152 -12.07 6.06 2.10
N LEU A 153 -11.38 6.39 1.01
CA LEU A 153 -11.95 6.57 -0.32
C LEU A 153 -11.54 5.41 -1.23
N VAL A 154 -12.50 4.73 -1.80
CA VAL A 154 -12.27 3.82 -2.94
C VAL A 154 -12.51 4.56 -4.24
N ALA A 155 -11.50 4.63 -5.09
CA ALA A 155 -11.61 5.18 -6.43
C ALA A 155 -11.65 4.06 -7.48
N THR A 156 -12.67 4.05 -8.30
CA THR A 156 -12.91 3.04 -9.34
C THR A 156 -13.59 3.68 -10.56
N ASN A 157 -13.57 2.99 -11.68
CA ASN A 157 -14.30 3.39 -12.89
C ASN A 157 -15.54 2.52 -13.18
N HIS A 158 -15.93 1.68 -12.23
CA HIS A 158 -17.11 0.81 -12.32
C HIS A 158 -17.66 0.53 -10.91
N PHE A 159 -18.84 -0.02 -10.83
CA PHE A 159 -19.41 -0.48 -9.57
C PHE A 159 -18.76 -1.80 -9.15
N GLU A 160 -17.76 -1.70 -8.28
CA GLU A 160 -17.01 -2.86 -7.79
C GLU A 160 -17.94 -3.82 -7.02
N LYS A 161 -17.83 -5.11 -7.35
CA LYS A 161 -18.67 -6.15 -6.75
C LYS A 161 -17.86 -7.35 -6.26
N GLU A 162 -16.54 -7.34 -6.48
CA GLU A 162 -15.68 -8.45 -6.07
C GLU A 162 -15.64 -8.54 -4.52
N PRO A 163 -16.15 -9.63 -3.93
CA PRO A 163 -16.24 -9.74 -2.48
C PRO A 163 -14.89 -9.63 -1.79
N ALA A 164 -13.84 -10.21 -2.35
CA ALA A 164 -12.52 -10.17 -1.74
C ALA A 164 -11.96 -8.75 -1.60
N ILE A 165 -12.31 -7.85 -2.52
CA ILE A 165 -11.91 -6.44 -2.50
C ILE A 165 -12.75 -5.68 -1.46
N LEU A 166 -14.06 -5.82 -1.57
CA LEU A 166 -15.00 -5.11 -0.69
C LEU A 166 -14.87 -5.57 0.77
N ASP A 167 -14.76 -6.87 1.02
CA ASP A 167 -14.60 -7.43 2.36
C ASP A 167 -13.32 -6.90 3.04
N PHE A 168 -12.21 -6.82 2.29
CA PHE A 168 -10.97 -6.26 2.83
C PHE A 168 -11.12 -4.77 3.15
N LEU A 169 -11.71 -4.01 2.23
CA LEU A 169 -11.97 -2.59 2.41
C LEU A 169 -12.81 -2.30 3.66
N PHE A 170 -14.00 -2.94 3.75
CA PHE A 170 -14.90 -2.69 4.86
C PHE A 170 -14.34 -3.20 6.20
N LYS A 171 -13.58 -4.29 6.19
CA LYS A 171 -12.84 -4.76 7.37
C LYS A 171 -11.78 -3.76 7.81
N LEU A 172 -11.03 -3.15 6.89
CA LEU A 172 -10.05 -2.12 7.22
C LEU A 172 -10.73 -0.88 7.79
N ALA A 173 -11.82 -0.42 7.15
CA ALA A 173 -12.58 0.73 7.61
C ALA A 173 -13.18 0.50 9.01
N ASP A 174 -13.74 -0.68 9.26
CA ASP A 174 -14.27 -1.08 10.57
C ASP A 174 -13.18 -1.06 11.66
N LEU A 175 -12.01 -1.62 11.38
CA LEU A 175 -10.88 -1.62 12.31
C LEU A 175 -10.49 -0.19 12.74
N TYR A 176 -10.47 0.77 11.83
CA TYR A 176 -10.20 2.18 12.14
C TYR A 176 -11.43 2.94 12.64
N MET A 177 -12.63 2.37 12.56
CA MET A 177 -13.92 3.06 12.73
C MET A 177 -14.05 4.24 11.74
N ALA A 178 -13.62 4.04 10.51
CA ALA A 178 -13.55 5.03 9.46
C ALA A 178 -14.81 5.00 8.58
N GLN A 179 -15.21 6.17 8.08
CA GLN A 179 -16.26 6.29 7.08
C GLN A 179 -15.73 5.84 5.72
N VAL A 180 -16.57 5.17 4.94
CA VAL A 180 -16.21 4.72 3.58
C VAL A 180 -16.85 5.65 2.55
N HIS A 181 -16.02 6.17 1.66
CA HIS A 181 -16.42 6.86 0.45
C HIS A 181 -16.10 5.98 -0.75
N VAL A 182 -17.01 5.90 -1.71
CA VAL A 182 -16.78 5.22 -2.99
C VAL A 182 -16.99 6.24 -4.10
N ALA A 183 -15.95 6.49 -4.88
CA ALA A 183 -16.01 7.37 -6.04
C ALA A 183 -15.95 6.53 -7.31
N VAL A 184 -17.02 6.55 -8.10
CA VAL A 184 -17.06 5.95 -9.43
C VAL A 184 -16.75 7.04 -10.44
N PHE A 185 -15.60 6.95 -11.10
CA PHE A 185 -15.18 7.94 -12.08
C PHE A 185 -15.70 7.64 -13.47
N THR A 186 -16.18 8.68 -14.14
CA THR A 186 -16.60 8.67 -15.55
C THR A 186 -15.75 9.69 -16.31
N ASP A 187 -15.04 9.23 -17.34
CA ASP A 187 -14.22 10.09 -18.19
C ASP A 187 -15.12 10.90 -19.15
N GLU A 188 -14.90 12.20 -19.22
CA GLU A 188 -15.68 13.12 -20.07
C GLU A 188 -15.41 12.87 -21.57
N ASP A 189 -14.17 12.48 -21.92
CA ASP A 189 -13.74 12.31 -23.32
C ASP A 189 -14.06 10.92 -23.87
N ASP A 190 -13.96 9.87 -23.04
CA ASP A 190 -14.18 8.48 -23.46
C ASP A 190 -15.63 8.01 -23.30
N ASP A 191 -16.36 8.57 -22.33
CA ASP A 191 -17.72 8.17 -21.99
C ASP A 191 -18.76 9.15 -22.50
N LYS A 192 -19.65 8.65 -23.32
CA LYS A 192 -20.80 9.41 -23.82
C LYS A 192 -21.68 9.82 -22.64
N ALA A 193 -22.40 10.92 -22.78
CA ALA A 193 -23.41 11.38 -21.80
C ALA A 193 -24.35 10.25 -21.28
N VAL A 194 -24.52 9.18 -22.05
CA VAL A 194 -25.28 7.98 -21.67
C VAL A 194 -24.64 7.26 -20.48
N THR A 195 -23.31 7.08 -20.46
CA THR A 195 -22.60 6.36 -19.37
C THR A 195 -22.66 7.15 -18.07
N PHE A 196 -22.52 8.46 -18.15
CA PHE A 196 -22.71 9.33 -16.98
C PHE A 196 -24.11 9.21 -16.39
N LEU A 197 -25.15 9.27 -17.24
CA LEU A 197 -26.54 9.11 -16.79
C LEU A 197 -26.82 7.74 -16.21
N GLU A 198 -26.23 6.70 -16.79
CA GLU A 198 -26.34 5.33 -16.26
C GLU A 198 -25.67 5.21 -14.88
N HIS A 199 -24.46 5.73 -14.72
CA HIS A 199 -23.76 5.74 -13.44
C HIS A 199 -24.57 6.51 -12.40
N THR A 200 -25.07 7.71 -12.74
CA THR A 200 -25.89 8.52 -11.83
C THR A 200 -27.15 7.77 -11.37
N ARG A 201 -27.80 7.01 -12.26
CA ARG A 201 -28.99 6.21 -11.90
C ARG A 201 -28.66 4.99 -11.06
N LYS A 202 -27.50 4.36 -11.27
CA LYS A 202 -27.06 3.16 -10.54
C LYS A 202 -26.48 3.45 -9.16
N THR A 203 -25.93 4.65 -8.97
CA THR A 203 -25.25 5.04 -7.72
C THR A 203 -26.10 4.84 -6.47
N PRO A 204 -27.37 5.29 -6.37
CA PRO A 204 -28.18 5.09 -5.16
C PRO A 204 -28.48 3.62 -4.86
N GLN A 205 -28.67 2.80 -5.90
CA GLN A 205 -28.91 1.37 -5.74
C GLN A 205 -27.66 0.64 -5.25
N TYR A 206 -26.50 1.03 -5.77
CA TYR A 206 -25.21 0.48 -5.36
C TYR A 206 -24.88 0.88 -3.92
N GLU A 207 -25.11 2.12 -3.53
CA GLU A 207 -24.95 2.57 -2.16
C GLU A 207 -25.84 1.78 -1.19
N LYS A 208 -27.11 1.60 -1.54
CA LYS A 208 -28.06 0.81 -0.75
C LYS A 208 -27.57 -0.64 -0.61
N MET A 209 -27.14 -1.26 -1.70
CA MET A 209 -26.60 -2.62 -1.69
C MET A 209 -25.41 -2.75 -0.74
N LEU A 210 -24.44 -1.83 -0.81
CA LEU A 210 -23.27 -1.86 0.06
C LEU A 210 -23.63 -1.65 1.54
N LYS A 211 -24.54 -0.71 1.84
CA LYS A 211 -25.02 -0.47 3.21
C LYS A 211 -25.69 -1.70 3.80
N GLU A 212 -26.53 -2.37 3.03
CA GLU A 212 -27.22 -3.59 3.46
C GLU A 212 -26.25 -4.77 3.65
N GLN A 213 -25.31 -4.95 2.70
CA GLN A 213 -24.35 -6.06 2.72
C GLN A 213 -23.34 -5.93 3.87
N TYR A 214 -22.80 -4.75 4.08
CA TYR A 214 -21.74 -4.50 5.07
C TYR A 214 -22.25 -3.90 6.39
N LYS A 215 -23.55 -3.66 6.50
CA LYS A 215 -24.21 -3.11 7.71
C LYS A 215 -23.58 -1.81 8.18
N VAL A 216 -23.27 -0.92 7.24
CA VAL A 216 -22.64 0.37 7.49
C VAL A 216 -23.64 1.50 7.23
N ASP A 217 -23.77 2.42 8.20
CA ASP A 217 -24.68 3.57 8.07
C ASP A 217 -23.99 4.76 7.39
N THR A 218 -22.69 4.90 7.59
CA THR A 218 -21.89 6.05 7.12
C THR A 218 -21.09 5.70 5.87
N LEU A 219 -21.79 5.42 4.78
CA LEU A 219 -21.22 5.18 3.46
C LEU A 219 -21.73 6.26 2.49
N THR A 220 -20.82 6.82 1.70
CA THR A 220 -21.16 7.73 0.61
C THR A 220 -20.68 7.15 -0.71
N VAL A 221 -21.57 7.07 -1.70
CA VAL A 221 -21.21 6.71 -3.08
C VAL A 221 -21.41 7.93 -3.97
N THR A 222 -20.38 8.33 -4.69
CA THR A 222 -20.38 9.51 -5.56
C THR A 222 -19.96 9.13 -6.96
N ASN A 223 -20.64 9.71 -7.96
CA ASN A 223 -20.16 9.66 -9.33
C ASN A 223 -19.30 10.89 -9.60
N LEU A 224 -18.02 10.69 -9.89
CA LEU A 224 -17.10 11.76 -10.28
C LEU A 224 -17.05 11.84 -11.80
N PHE A 225 -17.13 13.04 -12.31
CA PHE A 225 -17.09 13.33 -13.74
C PHE A 225 -16.00 14.37 -14.02
N GLY A 226 -15.14 14.11 -14.98
CA GLY A 226 -14.06 15.02 -15.35
C GLY A 226 -13.19 14.48 -16.47
N LYS A 227 -12.34 15.33 -17.03
CA LYS A 227 -11.39 14.97 -18.09
C LYS A 227 -10.16 14.28 -17.55
N GLU A 228 -9.68 14.78 -16.43
CA GLU A 228 -8.45 14.26 -15.79
C GLU A 228 -8.84 13.57 -14.49
N PHE A 229 -8.68 12.26 -14.48
CA PHE A 229 -8.99 11.42 -13.30
C PHE A 229 -8.25 11.93 -12.04
N ASP A 230 -7.00 12.30 -12.21
CA ASP A 230 -6.10 12.69 -11.14
C ASP A 230 -6.54 13.97 -10.45
N GLU A 231 -6.76 15.03 -11.24
CA GLU A 231 -7.18 16.32 -10.72
C GLU A 231 -8.54 16.22 -10.02
N THR A 232 -9.48 15.51 -10.66
CA THR A 232 -10.82 15.29 -10.09
C THR A 232 -10.76 14.53 -8.78
N LEU A 233 -9.89 13.52 -8.69
CA LEU A 233 -9.72 12.71 -7.50
C LEU A 233 -9.00 13.47 -6.37
N GLU A 234 -7.95 14.23 -6.69
CA GLU A 234 -7.24 15.09 -5.73
C GLU A 234 -8.17 16.14 -5.12
N ASP A 235 -9.00 16.76 -5.95
CA ASP A 235 -10.01 17.71 -5.48
C ASP A 235 -11.01 17.06 -4.52
N TYR A 236 -11.50 15.87 -4.86
CA TYR A 236 -12.40 15.13 -3.99
C TYR A 236 -11.73 14.75 -2.66
N ILE A 237 -10.49 14.26 -2.71
CA ILE A 237 -9.68 13.91 -1.52
C ILE A 237 -9.56 15.13 -0.60
N ARG A 238 -9.21 16.28 -1.15
CA ARG A 238 -9.03 17.53 -0.41
C ARG A 238 -10.34 18.05 0.19
N GLN A 239 -11.41 18.10 -0.61
CA GLN A 239 -12.70 18.64 -0.18
C GLN A 239 -13.37 17.78 0.90
N ASN A 240 -13.14 16.47 0.86
CA ASN A 240 -13.75 15.55 1.80
C ASN A 240 -12.82 15.12 2.94
N GLU A 241 -11.58 15.65 2.98
CA GLU A 241 -10.58 15.31 4.00
C GLU A 241 -10.33 13.80 4.10
N ILE A 242 -10.10 13.16 2.97
CA ILE A 242 -9.84 11.72 2.91
C ILE A 242 -8.48 11.40 3.52
N ASP A 243 -8.41 10.34 4.31
CA ASP A 243 -7.19 9.92 5.01
C ASP A 243 -6.48 8.76 4.33
N ILE A 244 -7.20 7.88 3.65
CA ILE A 244 -6.63 6.75 2.88
C ILE A 244 -7.32 6.69 1.53
N LEU A 245 -6.53 6.63 0.46
CA LEU A 245 -7.01 6.30 -0.88
C LEU A 245 -6.87 4.79 -1.13
N VAL A 246 -7.92 4.16 -1.63
CA VAL A 246 -7.93 2.75 -2.03
C VAL A 246 -8.13 2.63 -3.53
N MET A 247 -7.28 1.86 -4.17
CA MET A 247 -7.39 1.53 -5.59
C MET A 247 -7.28 0.02 -5.81
N VAL A 248 -8.01 -0.49 -6.78
CA VAL A 248 -7.95 -1.91 -7.14
C VAL A 248 -6.88 -2.13 -8.21
N ALA A 249 -5.95 -3.02 -7.92
CA ALA A 249 -4.85 -3.36 -8.83
C ALA A 249 -5.28 -4.50 -9.76
N TYR A 250 -5.98 -4.17 -10.86
CA TYR A 250 -6.24 -5.11 -11.95
C TYR A 250 -4.96 -5.30 -12.75
N GLN A 251 -4.47 -6.53 -12.86
CA GLN A 251 -3.24 -6.97 -13.55
C GLN A 251 -2.69 -5.98 -14.59
N ARG A 252 -1.44 -5.55 -14.45
CA ARG A 252 -0.66 -4.68 -15.36
C ARG A 252 -1.30 -3.36 -15.80
N LYS A 253 -2.64 -3.31 -16.02
CA LYS A 253 -3.34 -2.13 -16.53
C LYS A 253 -3.35 -0.94 -15.56
N LEU A 254 -3.45 -1.20 -14.24
CA LEU A 254 -3.38 -0.11 -13.27
C LEU A 254 -1.95 0.42 -13.15
N LEU A 255 -0.96 -0.49 -13.15
CA LEU A 255 0.45 -0.11 -13.14
C LEU A 255 0.83 0.68 -14.40
N ASP A 256 0.31 0.30 -15.56
CA ASP A 256 0.53 1.04 -16.80
C ASP A 256 -0.08 2.45 -16.72
N ARG A 257 -1.25 2.63 -16.11
CA ARG A 257 -1.84 3.95 -15.87
C ARG A 257 -1.08 4.77 -14.83
N ILE A 258 -0.64 4.15 -13.74
CA ILE A 258 0.11 4.81 -12.66
C ILE A 258 1.59 5.02 -13.03
N PHE A 259 2.19 4.12 -13.83
CA PHE A 259 3.64 4.09 -14.08
C PHE A 259 4.04 4.32 -15.55
N HIS A 260 3.10 4.53 -16.47
CA HIS A 260 3.45 4.80 -17.85
C HIS A 260 4.20 6.14 -17.99
N PRO A 261 5.40 6.20 -18.62
CA PRO A 261 6.19 7.43 -18.70
C PRO A 261 5.48 8.57 -19.42
N SER A 262 4.55 8.29 -20.33
CA SER A 262 3.77 9.28 -21.08
C SER A 262 2.62 9.88 -20.27
N MET A 263 2.05 9.14 -19.33
CA MET A 263 1.05 9.62 -18.36
C MET A 263 1.70 10.15 -17.07
N THR A 264 2.90 9.68 -16.71
CA THR A 264 3.66 10.16 -15.52
C THR A 264 4.00 11.63 -15.57
N LYS A 265 4.01 12.25 -16.74
CA LYS A 265 4.14 13.73 -16.83
C LYS A 265 2.87 14.47 -16.45
N ARG A 266 1.70 13.80 -16.46
CA ARG A 266 0.41 14.36 -16.04
C ARG A 266 -0.02 13.87 -14.66
N MET A 267 0.41 12.68 -14.26
CA MET A 267 0.10 12.08 -12.94
C MET A 267 1.15 12.48 -11.91
N SER A 268 1.27 13.75 -11.58
CA SER A 268 1.92 14.13 -10.33
C SER A 268 0.99 13.80 -9.15
N TYR A 269 0.68 12.53 -8.96
CA TYR A 269 0.06 12.04 -7.74
C TYR A 269 1.02 12.23 -6.58
N HIS A 270 1.16 13.44 -6.15
CA HIS A 270 1.65 13.73 -4.81
C HIS A 270 0.51 13.51 -3.82
N THR A 271 -0.06 12.30 -3.80
CA THR A 271 -0.98 12.00 -2.71
C THR A 271 -0.19 12.10 -1.42
N LYS A 272 -0.52 13.11 -0.64
CA LYS A 272 0.04 13.29 0.71
C LYS A 272 -0.58 12.31 1.72
N ILE A 273 -1.43 11.41 1.25
CA ILE A 273 -2.14 10.41 2.06
C ILE A 273 -1.73 8.99 1.67
N PRO A 274 -1.81 8.02 2.57
CA PRO A 274 -1.57 6.62 2.27
C PRO A 274 -2.45 6.10 1.14
N LEU A 275 -1.85 5.27 0.26
CA LEU A 275 -2.57 4.57 -0.79
C LEU A 275 -2.56 3.07 -0.51
N LEU A 276 -3.73 2.47 -0.48
CA LEU A 276 -3.93 1.03 -0.42
C LEU A 276 -4.24 0.47 -1.81
N ALA A 277 -3.34 -0.35 -2.34
CA ALA A 277 -3.56 -1.11 -3.55
C ALA A 277 -4.06 -2.52 -3.20
N ILE A 278 -5.29 -2.86 -3.58
CA ILE A 278 -5.87 -4.19 -3.36
C ILE A 278 -5.77 -4.98 -4.66
N PRO A 279 -5.09 -6.15 -4.68
CA PRO A 279 -4.97 -6.96 -5.89
C PRO A 279 -6.33 -7.56 -6.25
N ALA A 280 -6.76 -7.39 -7.51
CA ALA A 280 -7.87 -8.15 -8.04
C ALA A 280 -7.48 -9.62 -8.18
N LYS A 281 -8.34 -10.54 -7.73
CA LYS A 281 -8.17 -11.95 -8.02
C LYS A 281 -8.48 -12.19 -9.50
N ASN A 282 -7.60 -12.94 -10.17
CA ASN A 282 -7.84 -13.45 -11.54
C ASN A 282 -8.91 -14.53 -11.55
#